data_7f92d657ff68f92a15883c99d228d17a
#
_entry.id   7f92d657ff68f92a15883c99d228d17a
#
_cell.length_a   1.000
_cell.length_b   1.000
_cell.length_c   1.000
_cell.angle_alpha   90.00
_cell.angle_beta   90.00
_cell.angle_gamma   90.00
#
_symmetry.space_group_name_H-M   'P 1'
#
loop_
_entity.id
_entity.type
_entity.pdbx_description
1 polymer ?
#
loop_
_entity_poly.entity_id
_entity_poly.type
_entity_poly.pdbx_seq_one_letter_code
_entity_poly.pdbx_strand_id
1 'polypeptide(L)'
;MSETANTTVATQNQEKRTPVKLNTDFSLGIFGSSDNFTMATQMAKAFAQSTIVPREYQGNFANGLVAIDMANRLKTSPLTVMQNLDVIQGRPAWRATFLIAMINSSGKYDMELQFEEENDKSGAPYACTCWTEKGGRKVTGIKVTMDMARAEGWVNKNGSKWKTMPQVMLRYRAASFFSRMNCPELSNGLYTTDEVVEIADADYKVFDMKKAVENDIKNNANKEEFIPDVIEEQPKQPTVAEVVKTAEKEPVQAAGKQEAEIPDFMKPEEM
;
A
#
# COMPACT_ATOMS: atom_id res chain seq x y z
N MET A 1 -32.55 -11.23 64.86
CA MET A 1 -31.19 -11.61 64.39
C MET A 1 -31.17 -11.53 62.92
N SER A 2 -30.66 -10.42 62.34
CA SER A 2 -30.49 -10.19 60.92
C SER A 2 -29.05 -9.83 60.69
N GLU A 3 -28.34 -10.75 59.99
CA GLU A 3 -26.97 -10.54 59.58
C GLU A 3 -26.95 -9.63 58.35
N THR A 4 -26.29 -8.50 58.45
CA THR A 4 -25.99 -7.59 57.37
C THR A 4 -24.68 -8.03 56.68
N ALA A 5 -24.79 -8.55 55.48
CA ALA A 5 -23.64 -8.86 54.63
C ALA A 5 -22.96 -7.56 54.15
N ASN A 6 -21.71 -7.39 54.52
CA ASN A 6 -20.87 -6.25 54.14
C ASN A 6 -20.20 -6.56 52.81
N THR A 7 -20.72 -5.98 51.70
CA THR A 7 -20.13 -6.10 50.36
C THR A 7 -19.02 -5.06 50.24
N THR A 8 -17.78 -5.49 50.32
CA THR A 8 -16.60 -4.65 50.07
C THR A 8 -16.46 -4.43 48.58
N VAL A 9 -16.80 -3.24 48.12
CA VAL A 9 -16.55 -2.79 46.73
C VAL A 9 -15.05 -2.53 46.59
N ALA A 10 -14.38 -3.35 45.80
CA ALA A 10 -12.98 -3.13 45.40
C ALA A 10 -12.89 -1.91 44.54
N THR A 11 -12.32 -0.83 45.04
CA THR A 11 -12.00 0.39 44.31
C THR A 11 -10.85 0.06 43.35
N GLN A 12 -11.17 -0.09 42.03
CA GLN A 12 -10.16 -0.18 41.00
C GLN A 12 -9.40 1.15 40.94
N ASN A 13 -8.11 1.09 41.24
CA ASN A 13 -7.16 2.17 41.09
C ASN A 13 -7.06 2.54 39.60
N GLN A 14 -7.80 3.55 39.15
CA GLN A 14 -7.59 4.16 37.85
C GLN A 14 -6.29 4.97 37.94
N GLU A 15 -5.19 4.38 37.51
CA GLU A 15 -3.97 5.13 37.23
C GLU A 15 -4.32 6.30 36.32
N LYS A 16 -4.19 7.52 36.80
CA LYS A 16 -4.29 8.74 36.03
C LYS A 16 -3.18 8.71 34.96
N ARG A 17 -3.52 8.25 33.76
CA ARG A 17 -2.62 8.33 32.62
C ARG A 17 -2.41 9.81 32.31
N THR A 18 -1.26 10.35 32.69
CA THR A 18 -0.82 11.67 32.27
C THR A 18 -0.79 11.69 30.74
N PRO A 19 -1.42 12.68 30.09
CA PRO A 19 -1.39 12.78 28.63
C PRO A 19 0.06 12.95 28.18
N VAL A 20 0.55 11.99 27.39
CA VAL A 20 1.87 12.07 26.75
C VAL A 20 1.80 13.20 25.74
N LYS A 21 2.60 14.26 25.91
CA LYS A 21 2.75 15.31 24.91
C LYS A 21 3.57 14.74 23.76
N LEU A 22 2.91 14.47 22.64
CA LEU A 22 3.58 14.08 21.39
C LEU A 22 4.15 15.32 20.74
N ASN A 23 5.44 15.28 20.38
CA ASN A 23 6.08 16.32 19.57
C ASN A 23 5.95 15.92 18.08
N THR A 24 4.83 16.29 17.45
CA THR A 24 4.52 15.93 16.08
C THR A 24 4.91 17.05 15.12
N ASP A 25 5.87 16.75 14.26
CA ASP A 25 6.21 17.57 13.08
C ASP A 25 6.12 16.66 11.83
N PHE A 26 5.07 16.85 11.06
CA PHE A 26 4.83 16.08 9.84
C PHE A 26 5.64 16.56 8.62
N SER A 27 6.56 17.51 8.76
CA SER A 27 7.42 17.96 7.67
C SER A 27 8.26 16.84 7.07
N LEU A 28 8.68 15.87 7.90
CA LEU A 28 9.41 14.66 7.50
C LEU A 28 8.49 13.46 7.20
N GLY A 29 7.18 13.69 7.11
CA GLY A 29 6.18 12.63 6.89
C GLY A 29 5.80 11.88 8.16
N ILE A 30 4.90 10.91 7.99
CA ILE A 30 4.38 10.10 9.12
C ILE A 30 5.43 9.14 9.68
N PHE A 31 6.43 8.80 8.90
CA PHE A 31 7.55 7.93 9.29
C PHE A 31 8.77 8.69 9.82
N GLY A 32 8.70 10.02 9.89
CA GLY A 32 9.83 10.86 10.31
C GLY A 32 10.18 10.77 11.80
N SER A 33 9.24 10.35 12.66
CA SER A 33 9.47 10.13 14.07
C SER A 33 8.50 9.10 14.64
N SER A 34 8.84 8.54 15.83
CA SER A 34 7.94 7.64 16.57
C SER A 34 6.63 8.34 16.96
N ASP A 35 6.68 9.62 17.31
CA ASP A 35 5.51 10.41 17.69
C ASP A 35 4.59 10.65 16.50
N ASN A 36 5.16 10.97 15.31
CA ASN A 36 4.40 11.11 14.07
C ASN A 36 3.69 9.81 13.73
N PHE A 37 4.41 8.68 13.77
CA PHE A 37 3.84 7.38 13.48
C PHE A 37 2.74 7.00 14.47
N THR A 38 2.93 7.28 15.75
CA THR A 38 1.94 7.04 16.80
C THR A 38 0.67 7.87 16.56
N MET A 39 0.83 9.16 16.26
CA MET A 39 -0.30 10.04 15.95
C MET A 39 -1.04 9.59 14.68
N ALA A 40 -0.31 9.31 13.60
CA ALA A 40 -0.90 8.82 12.37
C ALA A 40 -1.66 7.50 12.57
N THR A 41 -1.12 6.60 13.40
CA THR A 41 -1.78 5.34 13.75
C THR A 41 -3.08 5.57 14.52
N GLN A 42 -3.11 6.52 15.47
CA GLN A 42 -4.33 6.88 16.21
C GLN A 42 -5.37 7.48 15.26
N MET A 43 -4.97 8.38 14.37
CA MET A 43 -5.86 8.95 13.35
C MET A 43 -6.41 7.86 12.41
N ALA A 44 -5.57 6.95 11.93
CA ALA A 44 -5.99 5.85 11.06
C ALA A 44 -7.00 4.93 11.74
N LYS A 45 -6.81 4.61 13.03
CA LYS A 45 -7.77 3.83 13.83
C LYS A 45 -9.10 4.56 14.00
N ALA A 46 -9.08 5.89 14.22
CA ALA A 46 -10.31 6.68 14.32
C ALA A 46 -11.07 6.70 12.98
N PHE A 47 -10.37 6.89 11.86
CA PHE A 47 -11.00 6.81 10.52
C PHE A 47 -11.56 5.42 10.22
N ALA A 48 -10.85 4.35 10.61
CA ALA A 48 -11.32 2.99 10.37
C ALA A 48 -12.66 2.67 11.08
N GLN A 49 -13.00 3.39 12.15
CA GLN A 49 -14.27 3.28 12.85
C GLN A 49 -15.39 4.16 12.26
N SER A 50 -15.06 5.04 11.32
CA SER A 50 -16.00 5.99 10.73
C SER A 50 -16.78 5.34 9.59
N THR A 51 -18.08 5.63 9.52
CA THR A 51 -18.95 5.21 8.39
C THR A 51 -18.89 6.18 7.20
N ILE A 52 -18.22 7.33 7.33
CA ILE A 52 -18.08 8.33 6.26
C ILE A 52 -16.94 7.95 5.30
N VAL A 53 -15.94 7.21 5.76
CA VAL A 53 -14.87 6.73 4.89
C VAL A 53 -15.34 5.60 3.97
N PRO A 54 -14.78 5.45 2.76
CA PRO A 54 -15.07 4.34 1.87
C PRO A 54 -14.82 2.98 2.53
N ARG A 55 -15.51 1.94 2.04
CA ARG A 55 -15.47 0.59 2.63
C ARG A 55 -14.07 0.00 2.75
N GLU A 56 -13.18 0.33 1.82
CA GLU A 56 -11.79 -0.12 1.77
C GLU A 56 -10.96 0.34 2.97
N TYR A 57 -11.44 1.37 3.68
CA TYR A 57 -10.82 1.93 4.89
C TYR A 57 -11.54 1.53 6.17
N GLN A 58 -12.81 1.10 6.10
CA GLN A 58 -13.59 0.69 7.27
C GLN A 58 -13.02 -0.60 7.86
N GLY A 59 -12.70 -0.58 9.16
CA GLY A 59 -12.04 -1.69 9.83
C GLY A 59 -10.58 -1.91 9.44
N ASN A 60 -10.06 -1.19 8.44
CA ASN A 60 -8.71 -1.35 7.91
C ASN A 60 -7.86 -0.09 8.17
N PHE A 61 -7.26 -0.03 9.37
CA PHE A 61 -6.40 1.10 9.74
C PHE A 61 -5.11 1.17 8.92
N ALA A 62 -4.63 0.04 8.36
CA ALA A 62 -3.43 0.01 7.55
C ALA A 62 -3.62 0.80 6.24
N ASN A 63 -4.76 0.61 5.54
CA ASN A 63 -5.12 1.45 4.40
C ASN A 63 -5.26 2.93 4.80
N GLY A 64 -5.86 3.18 5.99
CA GLY A 64 -5.95 4.52 6.56
C GLY A 64 -4.59 5.18 6.77
N LEU A 65 -3.60 4.43 7.23
CA LEU A 65 -2.23 4.94 7.44
C LEU A 65 -1.57 5.33 6.11
N VAL A 66 -1.74 4.51 5.06
CA VAL A 66 -1.27 4.84 3.71
C VAL A 66 -1.93 6.11 3.17
N ALA A 67 -3.25 6.26 3.36
CA ALA A 67 -3.96 7.46 2.94
C ALA A 67 -3.50 8.72 3.70
N ILE A 68 -3.15 8.60 4.98
CA ILE A 68 -2.58 9.70 5.77
C ILE A 68 -1.19 10.09 5.25
N ASP A 69 -0.33 9.12 4.89
CA ASP A 69 0.97 9.42 4.28
C ASP A 69 0.80 10.16 2.94
N MET A 70 -0.08 9.68 2.08
CA MET A 70 -0.43 10.34 0.82
C MET A 70 -0.94 11.76 1.05
N ALA A 71 -1.83 11.96 2.02
CA ALA A 71 -2.37 13.27 2.36
C ALA A 71 -1.27 14.23 2.81
N ASN A 72 -0.33 13.75 3.61
CA ASN A 72 0.82 14.54 4.07
C ASN A 72 1.71 14.97 2.90
N ARG A 73 2.00 14.06 1.97
CA ARG A 73 2.79 14.36 0.75
C ARG A 73 2.08 15.37 -0.17
N LEU A 74 0.77 15.23 -0.33
CA LEU A 74 -0.06 16.10 -1.17
C LEU A 74 -0.50 17.39 -0.46
N LYS A 75 -0.16 17.57 0.84
CA LYS A 75 -0.58 18.69 1.69
C LYS A 75 -2.10 18.91 1.67
N THR A 76 -2.85 17.82 1.75
CA THR A 76 -4.31 17.80 1.73
C THR A 76 -4.89 17.02 2.91
N SER A 77 -6.22 17.02 3.06
CA SER A 77 -6.88 16.29 4.14
C SER A 77 -6.81 14.77 3.91
N PRO A 78 -6.52 13.96 4.95
CA PRO A 78 -6.61 12.49 4.85
C PRO A 78 -7.98 12.00 4.38
N LEU A 79 -9.06 12.62 4.83
CA LEU A 79 -10.42 12.25 4.40
C LEU A 79 -10.62 12.52 2.90
N THR A 80 -10.10 13.63 2.39
CA THR A 80 -10.13 13.94 0.95
C THR A 80 -9.40 12.87 0.14
N VAL A 81 -8.23 12.43 0.62
CA VAL A 81 -7.50 11.32 -0.02
C VAL A 81 -8.34 10.04 0.01
N MET A 82 -8.84 9.63 1.18
CA MET A 82 -9.64 8.40 1.31
C MET A 82 -10.87 8.39 0.38
N GLN A 83 -11.52 9.54 0.20
CA GLN A 83 -12.70 9.66 -0.68
C GLN A 83 -12.37 9.61 -2.18
N ASN A 84 -11.10 9.80 -2.57
CA ASN A 84 -10.67 9.91 -3.96
C ASN A 84 -9.58 8.90 -4.36
N LEU A 85 -9.10 8.08 -3.43
CA LEU A 85 -8.13 7.02 -3.65
C LEU A 85 -8.85 5.67 -3.54
N ASP A 86 -9.20 5.09 -4.67
CA ASP A 86 -9.80 3.77 -4.74
C ASP A 86 -8.71 2.68 -4.65
N VAL A 87 -9.03 1.53 -4.05
CA VAL A 87 -8.12 0.38 -3.99
C VAL A 87 -8.71 -0.75 -4.84
N ILE A 88 -8.12 -0.99 -6.01
CA ILE A 88 -8.58 -1.98 -6.98
C ILE A 88 -7.60 -3.14 -7.03
N GLN A 89 -8.01 -4.32 -6.59
CA GLN A 89 -7.15 -5.51 -6.52
C GLN A 89 -5.81 -5.24 -5.80
N GLY A 90 -5.86 -4.48 -4.69
CA GLY A 90 -4.68 -4.11 -3.91
C GLY A 90 -3.84 -2.97 -4.49
N ARG A 91 -4.23 -2.38 -5.62
CA ARG A 91 -3.55 -1.23 -6.23
C ARG A 91 -4.30 0.06 -5.92
N PRO A 92 -3.64 1.07 -5.32
CA PRO A 92 -4.23 2.39 -5.14
C PRO A 92 -4.32 3.11 -6.48
N ALA A 93 -5.44 3.81 -6.70
CA ALA A 93 -5.73 4.52 -7.94
C ALA A 93 -6.49 5.81 -7.66
N TRP A 94 -6.10 6.90 -8.32
CA TRP A 94 -6.80 8.17 -8.19
C TRP A 94 -8.06 8.23 -9.05
N ARG A 95 -9.12 8.82 -8.53
CA ARG A 95 -10.23 9.23 -9.38
C ARG A 95 -9.78 10.34 -10.33
N ALA A 96 -10.12 10.22 -11.62
CA ALA A 96 -9.71 11.19 -12.65
C ALA A 96 -10.12 12.63 -12.29
N THR A 97 -11.29 12.81 -11.66
CA THR A 97 -11.76 14.11 -11.19
C THR A 97 -10.84 14.72 -10.14
N PHE A 98 -10.34 13.91 -9.21
CA PHE A 98 -9.40 14.38 -8.18
C PHE A 98 -8.04 14.70 -8.77
N LEU A 99 -7.57 13.91 -9.75
CA LEU A 99 -6.34 14.19 -10.47
C LEU A 99 -6.39 15.56 -11.16
N ILE A 100 -7.50 15.86 -11.84
CA ILE A 100 -7.74 17.18 -12.46
C ILE A 100 -7.71 18.28 -11.39
N ALA A 101 -8.41 18.09 -10.27
CA ALA A 101 -8.42 19.05 -9.19
C ALA A 101 -7.03 19.28 -8.59
N MET A 102 -6.22 18.24 -8.40
CA MET A 102 -4.83 18.35 -7.93
C MET A 102 -3.98 19.18 -8.90
N ILE A 103 -4.11 18.97 -10.20
CA ILE A 103 -3.36 19.73 -11.21
C ILE A 103 -3.77 21.20 -11.17
N ASN A 104 -5.08 21.47 -11.16
CA ASN A 104 -5.61 22.84 -11.16
C ASN A 104 -5.24 23.62 -9.88
N SER A 105 -5.19 22.94 -8.74
CA SER A 105 -4.86 23.57 -7.45
C SER A 105 -3.36 23.61 -7.13
N SER A 106 -2.51 22.98 -7.95
CA SER A 106 -1.08 22.81 -7.66
C SER A 106 -0.26 24.09 -7.68
N GLY A 107 -0.73 25.14 -8.37
CA GLY A 107 0.04 26.33 -8.65
C GLY A 107 1.24 26.12 -9.60
N LYS A 108 1.35 24.93 -10.21
CA LYS A 108 2.43 24.61 -11.17
C LYS A 108 2.23 25.29 -12.52
N TYR A 109 0.99 25.57 -12.88
CA TYR A 109 0.55 26.12 -14.15
C TYR A 109 -0.14 27.45 -13.96
N ASP A 110 -0.14 28.28 -15.02
CA ASP A 110 -0.69 29.63 -14.99
C ASP A 110 -2.23 29.63 -15.08
N MET A 111 -2.81 28.53 -15.58
CA MET A 111 -4.25 28.34 -15.72
C MET A 111 -4.65 26.89 -15.46
N GLU A 112 -5.94 26.68 -15.23
CA GLU A 112 -6.52 25.34 -15.11
C GLU A 112 -6.42 24.55 -16.42
N LEU A 113 -6.52 23.21 -16.29
CA LEU A 113 -6.55 22.31 -17.44
C LEU A 113 -7.72 22.68 -18.39
N GLN A 114 -7.39 22.81 -19.64
CA GLN A 114 -8.33 23.03 -20.76
C GLN A 114 -8.43 21.78 -21.61
N PHE A 115 -9.59 21.58 -22.25
CA PHE A 115 -9.90 20.42 -23.04
C PHE A 115 -10.37 20.84 -24.43
N GLU A 116 -9.56 20.54 -25.46
CA GLU A 116 -9.93 20.70 -26.86
C GLU A 116 -10.59 19.41 -27.34
N GLU A 117 -11.87 19.48 -27.65
CA GLU A 117 -12.68 18.35 -28.08
C GLU A 117 -12.92 18.39 -29.59
N GLU A 118 -12.88 17.24 -30.23
CA GLU A 118 -13.16 17.07 -31.63
C GLU A 118 -14.29 16.05 -31.81
N ASN A 119 -15.21 16.35 -32.71
CA ASN A 119 -16.26 15.43 -33.12
C ASN A 119 -15.92 14.79 -34.47
N ASP A 120 -16.45 13.61 -34.72
CA ASP A 120 -16.40 12.97 -36.01
C ASP A 120 -17.37 13.60 -37.01
N LYS A 121 -17.41 13.09 -38.26
CA LYS A 121 -18.28 13.58 -39.33
C LYS A 121 -19.78 13.45 -39.00
N SER A 122 -20.16 12.60 -38.08
CA SER A 122 -21.53 12.41 -37.60
C SER A 122 -21.91 13.35 -36.44
N GLY A 123 -20.95 14.11 -35.90
CA GLY A 123 -21.11 14.97 -34.76
C GLY A 123 -20.92 14.24 -33.41
N ALA A 124 -20.49 12.97 -33.41
CA ALA A 124 -20.22 12.21 -32.19
C ALA A 124 -18.83 12.54 -31.63
N PRO A 125 -18.64 12.53 -30.29
CA PRO A 125 -17.33 12.77 -29.67
C PRO A 125 -16.29 11.79 -30.21
N TYR A 126 -15.19 12.33 -30.73
CA TYR A 126 -14.14 11.52 -31.36
C TYR A 126 -12.78 11.63 -30.67
N ALA A 127 -12.35 12.83 -30.31
CA ALA A 127 -11.05 13.04 -29.68
C ALA A 127 -11.07 14.14 -28.62
N CYS A 128 -10.11 14.10 -27.72
CA CYS A 128 -9.86 15.12 -26.72
C CYS A 128 -8.36 15.31 -26.51
N THR A 129 -7.93 16.56 -26.46
CA THR A 129 -6.56 16.95 -26.07
C THR A 129 -6.64 17.81 -24.83
N CYS A 130 -5.89 17.43 -23.78
CA CYS A 130 -5.76 18.21 -22.56
C CYS A 130 -4.54 19.15 -22.67
N TRP A 131 -4.68 20.40 -22.29
CA TRP A 131 -3.59 21.37 -22.29
C TRP A 131 -3.75 22.42 -21.18
N THR A 132 -2.68 23.14 -20.91
CA THR A 132 -2.64 24.30 -20.00
C THR A 132 -1.51 25.24 -20.42
N GLU A 133 -1.23 26.28 -19.63
CA GLU A 133 -0.14 27.22 -19.85
C GLU A 133 0.84 27.26 -18.68
N LYS A 134 2.11 27.46 -19.00
CA LYS A 134 3.18 27.67 -18.03
C LYS A 134 4.19 28.69 -18.55
N GLY A 135 4.34 29.81 -17.86
CA GLY A 135 5.24 30.88 -18.28
C GLY A 135 4.90 31.43 -19.67
N GLY A 136 3.60 31.54 -19.98
CA GLY A 136 3.10 31.98 -21.29
C GLY A 136 3.31 30.97 -22.44
N ARG A 137 3.67 29.72 -22.13
CA ARG A 137 3.82 28.65 -23.13
C ARG A 137 2.72 27.60 -22.95
N LYS A 138 2.10 27.22 -24.06
CA LYS A 138 1.12 26.12 -24.09
C LYS A 138 1.83 24.79 -23.80
N VAL A 139 1.38 24.08 -22.77
CA VAL A 139 1.80 22.72 -22.44
C VAL A 139 0.67 21.78 -22.82
N THR A 140 0.91 20.90 -23.78
CA THR A 140 -0.13 20.05 -24.38
C THR A 140 0.15 18.59 -24.05
N GLY A 141 -0.91 17.85 -23.69
CA GLY A 141 -0.88 16.40 -23.53
C GLY A 141 -1.06 15.65 -24.86
N ILE A 142 -1.17 14.34 -24.78
CA ILE A 142 -1.47 13.48 -25.92
C ILE A 142 -2.94 13.67 -26.33
N LYS A 143 -3.19 13.70 -27.64
CA LYS A 143 -4.55 13.60 -28.20
C LYS A 143 -5.05 12.18 -28.00
N VAL A 144 -6.10 12.00 -27.20
CA VAL A 144 -6.79 10.72 -27.02
C VAL A 144 -7.96 10.63 -27.99
N THR A 145 -8.08 9.51 -28.70
CA THR A 145 -9.12 9.30 -29.71
C THR A 145 -9.97 8.07 -29.42
N MET A 146 -11.18 8.04 -30.00
CA MET A 146 -12.03 6.84 -29.94
C MET A 146 -11.42 5.66 -30.69
N ASP A 147 -10.54 5.89 -31.67
CA ASP A 147 -9.80 4.81 -32.33
C ASP A 147 -8.77 4.17 -31.39
N MET A 148 -8.06 4.99 -30.60
CA MET A 148 -7.21 4.47 -29.52
C MET A 148 -8.05 3.63 -28.54
N ALA A 149 -9.20 4.14 -28.10
CA ALA A 149 -10.07 3.44 -27.18
C ALA A 149 -10.58 2.09 -27.72
N ARG A 150 -10.78 1.99 -29.03
CA ARG A 150 -11.15 0.73 -29.70
C ARG A 150 -9.96 -0.21 -29.84
N ALA A 151 -8.79 0.30 -30.25
CA ALA A 151 -7.56 -0.48 -30.42
C ALA A 151 -7.10 -1.09 -29.10
N GLU A 152 -7.15 -0.32 -28.02
CA GLU A 152 -6.80 -0.76 -26.66
C GLU A 152 -7.91 -1.60 -25.98
N GLY A 153 -9.05 -1.81 -26.65
CA GLY A 153 -10.14 -2.60 -26.13
C GLY A 153 -10.97 -1.94 -25.02
N TRP A 154 -10.74 -0.66 -24.69
CA TRP A 154 -11.46 0.05 -23.61
C TRP A 154 -12.96 0.12 -23.86
N VAL A 155 -13.35 0.28 -25.12
CA VAL A 155 -14.76 0.32 -25.54
C VAL A 155 -15.47 -1.02 -25.35
N ASN A 156 -14.75 -2.13 -25.50
CA ASN A 156 -15.36 -3.47 -25.58
C ASN A 156 -15.56 -4.14 -24.21
N LYS A 157 -15.07 -3.55 -23.13
CA LYS A 157 -15.22 -4.08 -21.78
C LYS A 157 -16.67 -4.08 -21.32
N ASN A 158 -17.04 -5.06 -20.52
CA ASN A 158 -18.36 -5.12 -19.93
C ASN A 158 -18.60 -3.91 -19.02
N GLY A 159 -19.73 -3.22 -19.20
CA GLY A 159 -20.05 -2.00 -18.46
C GLY A 159 -19.20 -0.77 -18.81
N SER A 160 -18.49 -0.81 -19.93
CA SER A 160 -17.59 0.27 -20.34
C SER A 160 -18.32 1.59 -20.55
N LYS A 161 -17.92 2.62 -19.82
CA LYS A 161 -18.42 3.99 -19.95
C LYS A 161 -17.99 4.67 -21.25
N TRP A 162 -17.02 4.13 -21.95
CA TRP A 162 -16.62 4.57 -23.29
C TRP A 162 -17.75 4.47 -24.33
N LYS A 163 -18.72 3.56 -24.11
CA LYS A 163 -19.91 3.43 -24.96
C LYS A 163 -21.01 4.44 -24.60
N THR A 164 -21.17 4.71 -23.31
CA THR A 164 -22.31 5.50 -22.80
C THR A 164 -21.98 6.95 -22.57
N MET A 165 -20.72 7.25 -22.25
CA MET A 165 -20.22 8.60 -21.94
C MET A 165 -18.84 8.85 -22.55
N PRO A 166 -18.69 8.71 -23.90
CA PRO A 166 -17.37 8.80 -24.56
C PRO A 166 -16.68 10.14 -24.32
N GLN A 167 -17.41 11.25 -24.32
CA GLN A 167 -16.86 12.59 -24.10
C GLN A 167 -16.17 12.70 -22.71
N VAL A 168 -16.81 12.18 -21.66
CA VAL A 168 -16.25 12.19 -20.31
C VAL A 168 -15.00 11.32 -20.23
N MET A 169 -15.03 10.14 -20.84
CA MET A 169 -13.90 9.21 -20.85
C MET A 169 -12.71 9.75 -21.63
N LEU A 170 -12.94 10.42 -22.75
CA LEU A 170 -11.90 11.11 -23.53
C LEU A 170 -11.19 12.18 -22.68
N ARG A 171 -11.96 13.02 -21.96
CA ARG A 171 -11.39 14.04 -21.05
C ARG A 171 -10.58 13.40 -19.92
N TYR A 172 -11.11 12.40 -19.24
CA TYR A 172 -10.43 11.74 -18.13
C TYR A 172 -9.14 11.08 -18.58
N ARG A 173 -9.14 10.40 -19.72
CA ARG A 173 -7.94 9.77 -20.28
C ARG A 173 -6.91 10.81 -20.73
N ALA A 174 -7.35 11.90 -21.34
CA ALA A 174 -6.45 13.00 -21.75
C ALA A 174 -5.79 13.65 -20.52
N ALA A 175 -6.53 13.89 -19.44
CA ALA A 175 -5.97 14.40 -18.19
C ALA A 175 -5.02 13.41 -17.51
N SER A 176 -5.32 12.12 -17.53
CA SER A 176 -4.47 11.06 -17.00
C SER A 176 -3.11 11.02 -17.71
N PHE A 177 -3.13 11.01 -19.04
CA PHE A 177 -1.90 11.05 -19.85
C PHE A 177 -1.13 12.37 -19.66
N PHE A 178 -1.84 13.50 -19.60
CA PHE A 178 -1.22 14.79 -19.30
C PHE A 178 -0.46 14.75 -17.98
N SER A 179 -1.09 14.25 -16.93
CA SER A 179 -0.47 14.14 -15.59
C SER A 179 0.81 13.34 -15.63
N ARG A 180 0.78 12.15 -16.22
CA ARG A 180 1.95 11.26 -16.24
C ARG A 180 3.13 11.80 -17.02
N MET A 181 2.88 12.61 -18.06
CA MET A 181 3.93 13.17 -18.90
C MET A 181 4.46 14.50 -18.40
N ASN A 182 3.59 15.35 -17.84
CA ASN A 182 3.91 16.74 -17.55
C ASN A 182 4.01 17.07 -16.05
N CYS A 183 3.38 16.25 -15.17
CA CYS A 183 3.36 16.46 -13.72
C CYS A 183 3.19 15.16 -12.92
N PRO A 184 4.04 14.13 -13.13
CA PRO A 184 3.92 12.85 -12.46
C PRO A 184 4.05 12.97 -10.93
N GLU A 185 4.72 13.99 -10.43
CA GLU A 185 4.87 14.28 -9.01
C GLU A 185 3.54 14.58 -8.32
N LEU A 186 2.55 15.13 -9.05
CA LEU A 186 1.23 15.42 -8.47
C LEU A 186 0.39 14.16 -8.24
N SER A 187 0.55 13.15 -9.08
CA SER A 187 -0.13 11.87 -8.92
C SER A 187 0.65 10.88 -8.04
N ASN A 188 1.87 11.22 -7.59
CA ASN A 188 2.81 10.29 -6.96
C ASN A 188 3.04 9.03 -7.83
N GLY A 189 2.95 9.15 -9.15
CA GLY A 189 3.11 8.03 -10.08
C GLY A 189 1.94 7.05 -10.12
N LEU A 190 0.85 7.31 -9.41
CA LEU A 190 -0.32 6.43 -9.42
C LEU A 190 -1.16 6.62 -10.69
N TYR A 191 -1.77 5.52 -11.11
CA TYR A 191 -2.74 5.48 -12.20
C TYR A 191 -4.10 6.01 -11.76
N THR A 192 -4.96 6.31 -12.74
CA THR A 192 -6.37 6.58 -12.45
C THR A 192 -7.17 5.29 -12.30
N THR A 193 -8.32 5.37 -11.60
CA THR A 193 -9.25 4.25 -11.40
C THR A 193 -9.61 3.54 -12.70
N ASP A 194 -9.92 4.31 -13.75
CA ASP A 194 -10.27 3.76 -15.05
C ASP A 194 -9.10 2.99 -15.69
N GLU A 195 -7.86 3.45 -15.50
CA GLU A 195 -6.65 2.77 -16.00
C GLU A 195 -6.37 1.48 -15.23
N VAL A 196 -6.51 1.50 -13.89
CA VAL A 196 -6.26 0.29 -13.07
C VAL A 196 -7.30 -0.78 -13.36
N VAL A 197 -8.57 -0.42 -13.57
CA VAL A 197 -9.63 -1.37 -14.00
C VAL A 197 -9.24 -2.01 -15.34
N GLU A 198 -8.71 -1.24 -16.29
CA GLU A 198 -8.27 -1.76 -17.58
C GLU A 198 -7.08 -2.73 -17.46
N ILE A 199 -6.12 -2.43 -16.60
CA ILE A 199 -4.96 -3.30 -16.32
C ILE A 199 -5.40 -4.56 -15.58
N ALA A 200 -6.35 -4.44 -14.66
CA ALA A 200 -6.85 -5.56 -13.84
C ALA A 200 -7.64 -6.58 -14.67
N ASP A 201 -8.36 -6.11 -15.71
CA ASP A 201 -9.10 -6.98 -16.64
C ASP A 201 -8.21 -7.59 -17.75
N ALA A 202 -7.05 -7.04 -18.03
CA ALA A 202 -6.06 -7.68 -18.85
C ALA A 202 -5.55 -8.90 -18.06
N ASP A 203 -5.84 -10.13 -18.55
CA ASP A 203 -5.53 -11.45 -17.99
C ASP A 203 -4.22 -11.50 -17.17
N TYR A 204 -4.21 -10.84 -16.05
CA TYR A 204 -3.22 -11.06 -15.03
C TYR A 204 -3.60 -12.39 -14.40
N LYS A 205 -3.10 -13.50 -14.96
CA LYS A 205 -3.02 -14.75 -14.22
C LYS A 205 -2.22 -14.42 -12.96
N VAL A 206 -2.94 -14.09 -11.88
CA VAL A 206 -2.35 -14.07 -10.55
C VAL A 206 -1.72 -15.44 -10.42
N PHE A 207 -0.39 -15.49 -10.50
CA PHE A 207 0.35 -16.71 -10.25
C PHE A 207 0.12 -17.01 -8.78
N ASP A 208 -0.88 -17.84 -8.51
CA ASP A 208 -1.22 -18.28 -7.16
C ASP A 208 -0.05 -19.13 -6.66
N MET A 209 0.92 -18.46 -6.04
CA MET A 209 2.12 -19.10 -5.50
C MET A 209 1.75 -20.26 -4.58
N LYS A 210 0.63 -20.18 -3.85
CA LYS A 210 0.18 -21.31 -3.01
C LYS A 210 -0.21 -22.51 -3.86
N LYS A 211 -1.01 -22.30 -4.91
CA LYS A 211 -1.37 -23.41 -5.83
C LYS A 211 -0.19 -23.94 -6.62
N ALA A 212 0.75 -23.08 -7.02
CA ALA A 212 1.97 -23.51 -7.69
C ALA A 212 2.83 -24.37 -6.75
N VAL A 213 3.07 -23.91 -5.52
CA VAL A 213 3.81 -24.68 -4.51
C VAL A 213 3.08 -25.97 -4.12
N GLU A 214 1.76 -25.96 -3.95
CA GLU A 214 0.97 -27.17 -3.69
C GLU A 214 1.04 -28.17 -4.84
N ASN A 215 1.03 -27.69 -6.09
CA ASN A 215 1.20 -28.55 -7.26
C ASN A 215 2.62 -29.10 -7.37
N ASP A 216 3.63 -28.28 -7.09
CA ASP A 216 5.03 -28.71 -7.07
C ASP A 216 5.28 -29.72 -5.94
N ILE A 217 4.72 -29.53 -4.77
CA ILE A 217 4.78 -30.51 -3.67
C ILE A 217 4.08 -31.80 -4.07
N LYS A 218 2.88 -31.74 -4.69
CA LYS A 218 2.16 -32.92 -5.14
C LYS A 218 2.88 -33.69 -6.26
N ASN A 219 3.52 -32.98 -7.18
CA ASN A 219 4.21 -33.56 -8.32
C ASN A 219 5.59 -34.13 -7.95
N ASN A 220 6.26 -33.50 -6.98
CA ASN A 220 7.60 -33.87 -6.51
C ASN A 220 7.59 -34.59 -5.15
N ALA A 221 6.39 -34.87 -4.57
CA ALA A 221 6.31 -35.66 -3.36
C ALA A 221 6.89 -37.02 -3.61
N ASN A 222 7.90 -37.40 -2.82
CA ASN A 222 8.50 -38.71 -2.86
C ASN A 222 7.42 -39.78 -2.66
N LYS A 223 7.21 -40.64 -3.66
CA LYS A 223 6.22 -41.73 -3.63
C LYS A 223 6.78 -42.99 -3.01
N GLU A 224 8.02 -42.97 -2.55
CA GLU A 224 8.61 -44.11 -1.85
C GLU A 224 8.03 -44.15 -0.43
N GLU A 225 7.41 -45.26 -0.10
CA GLU A 225 6.96 -45.55 1.25
C GLU A 225 8.20 -45.63 2.15
N PHE A 226 8.24 -44.71 3.15
CA PHE A 226 9.27 -44.79 4.19
C PHE A 226 9.00 -46.05 5.02
N ILE A 227 9.74 -47.11 4.74
CA ILE A 227 9.79 -48.30 5.59
C ILE A 227 10.80 -47.97 6.68
N PRO A 228 10.39 -47.73 7.94
CA PRO A 228 11.34 -47.50 9.01
C PRO A 228 12.11 -48.79 9.23
N ASP A 229 13.42 -48.74 9.04
CA ASP A 229 14.30 -49.84 9.45
C ASP A 229 14.08 -50.09 10.95
N VAL A 230 13.83 -51.34 11.30
CA VAL A 230 13.69 -51.79 12.68
C VAL A 230 15.02 -51.49 13.38
N ILE A 231 15.08 -50.44 14.16
CA ILE A 231 16.24 -50.12 14.99
C ILE A 231 16.32 -51.22 16.05
N GLU A 232 17.29 -52.13 15.96
CA GLU A 232 17.67 -53.01 17.07
C GLU A 232 17.98 -52.12 18.29
N GLU A 233 17.37 -52.47 19.43
CA GLU A 233 17.52 -51.73 20.69
C GLU A 233 19.00 -51.62 21.07
N GLN A 234 19.56 -50.44 20.97
CA GLN A 234 20.82 -50.11 21.62
C GLN A 234 20.59 -49.87 23.11
N PRO A 235 21.53 -50.27 23.98
CA PRO A 235 21.36 -50.22 25.43
C PRO A 235 21.15 -48.79 25.90
N LYS A 236 20.24 -48.59 26.85
CA LYS A 236 19.79 -47.33 27.46
C LYS A 236 20.95 -46.49 27.94
N GLN A 237 21.09 -45.30 27.41
CA GLN A 237 21.97 -44.26 27.96
C GLN A 237 21.40 -43.79 29.32
N PRO A 238 22.26 -43.48 30.30
CA PRO A 238 21.84 -43.05 31.61
C PRO A 238 21.11 -41.71 31.59
N THR A 239 20.09 -41.55 32.39
CA THR A 239 19.24 -40.36 32.55
C THR A 239 20.05 -39.16 33.08
N VAL A 240 19.66 -37.94 32.70
CA VAL A 240 20.28 -36.63 33.03
C VAL A 240 20.62 -36.44 34.53
N ALA A 241 20.06 -37.24 35.40
CA ALA A 241 20.32 -37.19 36.85
C ALA A 241 21.67 -37.80 37.28
N GLU A 242 22.29 -38.66 36.44
CA GLU A 242 23.60 -39.30 36.79
C GLU A 242 24.79 -38.55 36.26
N VAL A 243 24.60 -37.67 35.21
CA VAL A 243 25.69 -36.89 34.61
C VAL A 243 26.17 -35.70 35.46
N VAL A 244 25.31 -35.23 36.40
CA VAL A 244 25.63 -34.05 37.26
C VAL A 244 26.62 -34.38 38.39
N LYS A 245 26.87 -35.64 38.73
CA LYS A 245 27.78 -36.01 39.83
C LYS A 245 29.24 -36.26 39.45
N THR A 246 29.60 -36.23 38.13
CA THR A 246 30.96 -36.53 37.68
C THR A 246 31.71 -35.35 37.06
N ALA A 247 31.12 -34.13 37.07
CA ALA A 247 31.69 -32.94 36.42
C ALA A 247 32.40 -31.94 37.35
N GLU A 248 32.74 -32.36 38.56
CA GLU A 248 33.62 -31.55 39.45
C GLU A 248 35.01 -32.14 39.53
N LYS A 249 35.84 -31.96 38.50
CA LYS A 249 37.32 -31.95 38.59
C LYS A 249 37.90 -32.07 37.18
N GLU A 250 38.08 -30.92 36.51
CA GLU A 250 39.26 -30.65 35.69
C GLU A 250 39.21 -29.23 35.10
N PRO A 251 40.31 -28.49 34.99
CA PRO A 251 40.31 -27.05 34.71
C PRO A 251 40.22 -26.78 33.21
N VAL A 252 39.40 -25.79 32.86
CA VAL A 252 39.15 -25.28 31.50
C VAL A 252 40.41 -24.61 30.95
N GLN A 253 40.96 -25.14 29.88
CA GLN A 253 41.90 -24.40 29.00
C GLN A 253 41.11 -23.55 27.99
N ALA A 254 41.48 -22.26 27.89
CA ALA A 254 40.91 -21.26 27.03
C ALA A 254 41.14 -21.60 25.54
N ALA A 255 40.05 -21.71 24.77
CA ALA A 255 40.07 -21.73 23.31
C ALA A 255 39.78 -20.33 22.74
N GLY A 256 40.66 -19.91 21.82
CA GLY A 256 40.70 -18.55 21.27
C GLY A 256 39.48 -18.09 20.50
N LYS A 257 39.25 -16.80 20.58
CA LYS A 257 38.30 -16.06 19.77
C LYS A 257 38.70 -16.11 18.29
N GLN A 258 37.88 -16.67 17.43
CA GLN A 258 37.93 -16.39 15.99
C GLN A 258 37.07 -15.13 15.73
N GLU A 259 37.75 -14.04 15.35
CA GLU A 259 37.10 -12.85 14.79
C GLU A 259 36.57 -13.20 13.41
N ALA A 260 35.28 -12.90 13.20
CA ALA A 260 34.66 -12.97 11.88
C ALA A 260 35.16 -11.81 11.01
N GLU A 261 35.76 -12.10 9.87
CA GLU A 261 36.17 -11.10 8.88
C GLU A 261 34.95 -10.38 8.30
N ILE A 262 35.01 -9.04 8.37
CA ILE A 262 33.98 -8.17 7.75
C ILE A 262 34.27 -8.10 6.24
N PRO A 263 33.26 -8.34 5.38
CA PRO A 263 33.45 -8.26 3.92
C PRO A 263 33.89 -6.86 3.48
N ASP A 264 34.76 -6.80 2.46
CA ASP A 264 35.45 -5.59 1.98
C ASP A 264 34.52 -4.42 1.56
N PHE A 265 33.29 -4.69 1.20
CA PHE A 265 32.31 -3.65 0.81
C PHE A 265 31.70 -2.84 1.99
N MET A 266 32.03 -3.19 3.23
CA MET A 266 31.58 -2.49 4.45
C MET A 266 32.66 -1.65 5.16
N LYS A 267 33.82 -1.48 4.57
CA LYS A 267 34.86 -0.59 5.14
C LYS A 267 34.60 0.84 4.69
N PRO A 268 34.56 1.84 5.60
CA PRO A 268 34.48 3.25 5.21
C PRO A 268 35.77 3.70 4.50
N GLU A 269 35.60 4.37 3.35
CA GLU A 269 36.72 5.06 2.69
C GLU A 269 37.17 6.24 3.55
N GLU A 270 38.47 6.24 3.90
CA GLU A 270 39.11 7.39 4.55
C GLU A 270 39.32 8.49 3.50
N MET A 271 38.74 9.66 3.73
CA MET A 271 39.14 10.93 3.13
C MET A 271 39.77 11.82 4.19
#